data_7947096065195a52255f2b60cc110248
#
_entry.id   7947096065195a52255f2b60cc110248
#
_cell.length_a   1.000
_cell.length_b   1.000
_cell.length_c   1.000
_cell.angle_alpha   90.00
_cell.angle_beta   90.00
_cell.angle_gamma   90.00
#
_symmetry.space_group_name_H-M   'P 1'
#
loop_
_entity.id
_entity.type
_entity.pdbx_description
1 polymer ?
#
loop_
_entity_poly.entity_id
_entity_poly.type
_entity_poly.pdbx_seq_one_letter_code
_entity_poly.pdbx_strand_id
1 'polypeptide(L)'
;MGWKMRLLTAALLLGLVLVVTGDEEENNPCAHHRLPEEDTELCKGLEVYYPELGNIGCKYVPDCNNYREKITYWSAPVVKFPGALDGAWYMLVMVDPDAPSRSQPKRKFWRHWLVTDIQGCDMRRGNIQGKELTEYQPPSPPPDTGFHRYQFFVYLQEGRAISLPRKEAKARGSWNMDKFLTHFRLGKPEASTQFMTQSYEDSQPLRAPGGRDRESRKRSKQR
;
A
#
# COMPACT_ATOMS: atom_id res chain seq x y z
N MET A 1 -16.82 83.33 18.29
CA MET A 1 -16.67 82.05 19.00
C MET A 1 -16.53 80.95 17.92
N GLY A 2 -15.30 80.56 17.59
CA GLY A 2 -15.02 79.59 16.52
C GLY A 2 -14.34 78.38 17.13
N TRP A 3 -15.00 77.25 17.07
CA TRP A 3 -14.43 75.96 17.46
C TRP A 3 -13.74 75.33 16.29
N LYS A 4 -12.42 75.18 16.41
CA LYS A 4 -11.57 74.41 15.46
C LYS A 4 -11.66 72.93 15.79
N MET A 5 -12.25 72.15 14.90
CA MET A 5 -12.30 70.69 14.94
C MET A 5 -10.99 70.16 14.40
N ARG A 6 -10.19 69.49 15.25
CA ARG A 6 -8.98 68.78 14.84
C ARG A 6 -9.36 67.38 14.38
N LEU A 7 -9.20 67.11 13.10
CA LEU A 7 -9.27 65.77 12.52
C LEU A 7 -8.00 64.98 12.91
N LEU A 8 -8.17 63.95 13.71
CA LEU A 8 -7.17 62.92 13.97
C LEU A 8 -7.27 61.88 12.86
N THR A 9 -6.30 61.85 11.95
CA THR A 9 -6.11 60.78 10.98
C THR A 9 -5.43 59.60 11.67
N ALA A 10 -6.20 58.56 11.97
CA ALA A 10 -5.66 57.28 12.40
C ALA A 10 -5.18 56.50 11.18
N ALA A 11 -3.85 56.36 11.00
CA ALA A 11 -3.25 55.51 10.01
C ALA A 11 -3.35 54.05 10.48
N LEU A 12 -4.22 53.27 9.85
CA LEU A 12 -4.28 51.83 10.01
C LEU A 12 -3.10 51.20 9.23
N LEU A 13 -2.06 50.80 9.94
CA LEU A 13 -1.02 49.93 9.40
C LEU A 13 -1.60 48.50 9.37
N LEU A 14 -2.12 48.07 8.21
CA LEU A 14 -2.39 46.67 7.92
C LEU A 14 -1.04 45.96 7.75
N GLY A 15 -0.58 45.32 8.82
CA GLY A 15 0.53 44.37 8.74
C GLY A 15 0.09 43.14 7.94
N LEU A 16 0.59 43.00 6.70
CA LEU A 16 0.44 41.80 5.90
C LEU A 16 1.31 40.74 6.54
N VAL A 17 0.72 39.86 7.37
CA VAL A 17 1.39 38.63 7.82
C VAL A 17 1.34 37.66 6.66
N LEU A 18 2.43 37.61 5.89
CA LEU A 18 2.69 36.50 4.97
C LEU A 18 2.92 35.26 5.84
N VAL A 19 1.88 34.45 6.00
CA VAL A 19 2.03 33.09 6.53
C VAL A 19 2.68 32.30 5.38
N VAL A 20 3.99 32.19 5.44
CA VAL A 20 4.74 31.21 4.63
C VAL A 20 4.43 29.85 5.24
N THR A 21 3.36 29.21 4.78
CA THR A 21 3.18 27.77 4.98
C THR A 21 4.07 27.06 3.98
N GLY A 22 5.39 27.04 4.27
CA GLY A 22 6.37 26.39 3.38
C GLY A 22 6.45 24.91 3.70
N ASP A 23 6.32 24.11 2.72
CA ASP A 23 7.07 22.91 2.28
C ASP A 23 7.68 21.95 3.34
N GLU A 24 7.26 21.97 4.61
CA GLU A 24 7.75 21.00 5.60
C GLU A 24 7.10 19.60 5.45
N GLU A 25 5.96 19.47 4.77
CA GLU A 25 5.33 18.17 4.54
C GLU A 25 6.04 17.33 3.47
N GLU A 26 6.66 17.95 2.47
CA GLU A 26 7.24 17.24 1.33
C GLU A 26 8.50 16.43 1.70
N ASN A 27 9.20 16.80 2.77
CA ASN A 27 10.42 16.14 3.25
C ASN A 27 10.22 15.29 4.52
N ASN A 28 8.99 15.11 5.00
CA ASN A 28 8.75 14.28 6.16
C ASN A 28 8.72 12.78 5.77
N PRO A 29 9.73 11.97 6.13
CA PRO A 29 9.78 10.56 5.76
C PRO A 29 8.63 9.73 6.35
N CYS A 30 7.91 10.27 7.33
CA CYS A 30 6.73 9.63 7.94
C CYS A 30 5.40 10.14 7.39
N ALA A 31 5.42 11.07 6.44
CA ALA A 31 4.19 11.51 5.82
C ALA A 31 3.53 10.39 5.01
N HIS A 32 2.22 10.26 5.14
CA HIS A 32 1.43 9.34 4.34
C HIS A 32 1.11 9.97 2.98
N HIS A 33 2.08 10.04 2.09
CA HIS A 33 1.90 10.60 0.76
C HIS A 33 0.86 9.80 -0.03
N ARG A 34 -0.04 10.53 -0.70
CA ARG A 34 -1.02 9.94 -1.61
C ARG A 34 -0.34 9.49 -2.89
N LEU A 35 -0.92 8.49 -3.55
CA LEU A 35 -0.48 8.11 -4.88
C LEU A 35 -0.76 9.23 -5.89
N PRO A 36 0.05 9.34 -6.96
CA PRO A 36 -0.18 10.28 -8.05
C PRO A 36 -1.48 9.94 -8.80
N GLU A 37 -2.06 10.90 -9.48
CA GLU A 37 -3.39 10.78 -10.11
C GLU A 37 -3.51 9.57 -11.03
N GLU A 38 -2.47 9.29 -11.81
CA GLU A 38 -2.39 8.13 -12.72
C GLU A 38 -2.45 6.77 -12.00
N ASP A 39 -2.17 6.73 -10.70
CA ASP A 39 -2.21 5.52 -9.89
C ASP A 39 -3.41 5.49 -8.92
N THR A 40 -4.40 6.39 -9.09
CA THR A 40 -5.59 6.45 -8.23
C THR A 40 -6.83 5.78 -8.81
N GLU A 41 -6.77 5.25 -10.04
CA GLU A 41 -7.93 4.63 -10.71
C GLU A 41 -8.59 3.52 -9.88
N LEU A 42 -7.81 2.79 -9.09
CA LEU A 42 -8.27 1.70 -8.21
C LEU A 42 -8.72 2.18 -6.82
N CYS A 43 -8.72 3.47 -6.52
CA CYS A 43 -9.11 4.01 -5.22
C CYS A 43 -10.64 4.02 -5.06
N LYS A 44 -11.26 2.83 -4.94
CA LYS A 44 -12.72 2.64 -4.99
C LYS A 44 -13.24 1.85 -3.79
N GLY A 45 -13.40 2.55 -2.66
CA GLY A 45 -14.20 2.06 -1.53
C GLY A 45 -13.66 0.87 -0.75
N LEU A 46 -12.42 0.46 -0.98
CA LEU A 46 -11.76 -0.60 -0.23
C LEU A 46 -10.69 -0.02 0.71
N GLU A 47 -10.68 -0.47 1.94
CA GLU A 47 -9.75 -0.04 2.98
C GLU A 47 -8.80 -1.18 3.32
N VAL A 48 -7.49 -0.87 3.50
CA VAL A 48 -6.44 -1.86 3.84
C VAL A 48 -5.62 -1.34 5.00
N TYR A 49 -5.68 -2.05 6.13
CA TYR A 49 -5.01 -1.65 7.36
C TYR A 49 -3.86 -2.61 7.70
N TYR A 50 -2.68 -2.05 7.83
CA TYR A 50 -1.54 -2.74 8.43
C TYR A 50 -1.26 -2.24 9.84
N PRO A 51 -0.61 -3.04 10.70
CA PRO A 51 -0.17 -2.58 12.01
C PRO A 51 0.65 -1.29 11.90
N GLU A 52 0.53 -0.40 12.86
CA GLU A 52 1.25 0.88 12.95
C GLU A 52 1.00 1.87 11.79
N LEU A 53 0.62 1.41 10.58
CA LEU A 53 0.36 2.26 9.41
C LEU A 53 -1.10 2.75 9.33
N GLY A 54 -2.04 2.04 9.96
CA GLY A 54 -3.46 2.30 9.73
C GLY A 54 -3.87 1.99 8.28
N ASN A 55 -4.82 2.74 7.73
CA ASN A 55 -5.27 2.56 6.34
C ASN A 55 -4.25 3.16 5.36
N ILE A 56 -3.63 2.27 4.57
CA ILE A 56 -2.64 2.64 3.54
C ILE A 56 -3.21 2.61 2.12
N GLY A 57 -4.52 2.40 1.97
CA GLY A 57 -5.16 2.47 0.65
C GLY A 57 -4.86 3.80 -0.04
N CYS A 58 -4.42 3.72 -1.30
CA CYS A 58 -4.07 4.87 -2.15
C CYS A 58 -2.92 5.75 -1.63
N LYS A 59 -1.96 5.12 -0.94
CA LYS A 59 -0.80 5.79 -0.37
C LYS A 59 0.48 5.01 -0.63
N TYR A 60 1.60 5.71 -0.45
CA TYR A 60 2.91 5.08 -0.32
C TYR A 60 3.11 4.59 1.11
N VAL A 61 3.83 3.48 1.27
CA VAL A 61 4.38 3.09 2.58
C VAL A 61 5.49 4.08 2.93
N PRO A 62 5.39 4.79 4.07
CA PRO A 62 6.38 5.79 4.46
C PRO A 62 7.78 5.22 4.65
N ASP A 63 8.79 6.06 4.45
CA ASP A 63 10.19 5.71 4.64
C ASP A 63 10.70 6.12 6.04
N CYS A 64 9.98 5.69 7.06
CA CYS A 64 10.37 5.91 8.45
C CYS A 64 9.99 4.70 9.29
N ASN A 65 10.44 4.63 10.52
CA ASN A 65 10.11 3.58 11.49
C ASN A 65 10.29 2.15 10.94
N ASN A 66 11.11 1.98 9.91
CA ASN A 66 11.35 0.73 9.19
C ASN A 66 10.07 0.12 8.60
N TYR A 67 9.07 0.93 8.24
CA TYR A 67 7.80 0.41 7.73
C TYR A 67 7.96 -0.41 6.46
N ARG A 68 8.88 -0.03 5.54
CA ARG A 68 9.16 -0.78 4.32
C ARG A 68 9.79 -2.15 4.58
N GLU A 69 10.56 -2.30 5.67
CA GLU A 69 11.05 -3.58 6.13
C GLU A 69 9.96 -4.37 6.85
N LYS A 70 9.26 -3.75 7.81
CA LYS A 70 8.20 -4.37 8.61
C LYS A 70 7.09 -4.98 7.75
N ILE A 71 6.69 -4.31 6.65
CA ILE A 71 5.63 -4.81 5.78
C ILE A 71 6.01 -6.13 5.08
N THR A 72 7.31 -6.48 4.99
CA THR A 72 7.77 -7.73 4.38
C THR A 72 7.54 -8.95 5.25
N TYR A 73 7.21 -8.78 6.53
CA TYR A 73 6.98 -9.90 7.47
C TYR A 73 5.69 -9.78 8.28
N TRP A 74 4.94 -8.69 8.15
CA TRP A 74 3.61 -8.61 8.78
C TRP A 74 2.66 -9.66 8.19
N SER A 75 1.77 -10.15 9.04
CA SER A 75 0.65 -11.00 8.63
C SER A 75 -0.29 -10.27 7.67
N ALA A 76 -1.28 -10.99 7.16
CA ALA A 76 -2.30 -10.44 6.28
C ALA A 76 -2.95 -9.19 6.90
N PRO A 77 -3.15 -8.12 6.09
CA PRO A 77 -3.81 -6.92 6.56
C PRO A 77 -5.29 -7.13 6.84
N VAL A 78 -5.87 -6.24 7.64
CA VAL A 78 -7.32 -6.12 7.73
C VAL A 78 -7.83 -5.42 6.48
N VAL A 79 -8.67 -6.10 5.70
CA VAL A 79 -9.26 -5.55 4.46
C VAL A 79 -10.76 -5.36 4.68
N LYS A 80 -11.25 -4.12 4.53
CA LYS A 80 -12.66 -3.79 4.74
C LYS A 80 -13.29 -3.24 3.48
N PHE A 81 -14.45 -3.78 3.16
CA PHE A 81 -15.35 -3.20 2.16
C PHE A 81 -16.66 -2.76 2.85
N PRO A 82 -16.79 -1.47 3.23
CA PRO A 82 -17.96 -0.96 3.93
C PRO A 82 -19.27 -1.14 3.17
N GLY A 83 -19.21 -1.15 1.84
CA GLY A 83 -20.36 -1.36 0.94
C GLY A 83 -20.79 -2.82 0.76
N ALA A 84 -20.13 -3.80 1.38
CA ALA A 84 -20.49 -5.20 1.22
C ALA A 84 -21.89 -5.51 1.76
N LEU A 85 -22.67 -6.31 1.01
CA LEU A 85 -24.03 -6.72 1.37
C LEU A 85 -24.00 -7.98 2.23
N ASP A 86 -24.72 -8.00 3.35
CA ASP A 86 -24.70 -9.09 4.34
C ASP A 86 -24.97 -10.48 3.76
N GLY A 87 -25.94 -10.59 2.87
CA GLY A 87 -26.33 -11.87 2.25
C GLY A 87 -25.50 -12.28 1.03
N ALA A 88 -24.48 -11.47 0.67
CA ALA A 88 -23.66 -11.74 -0.50
C ALA A 88 -22.34 -12.44 -0.10
N TRP A 89 -21.74 -13.10 -1.08
CA TRP A 89 -20.43 -13.73 -0.97
C TRP A 89 -19.44 -12.99 -1.85
N TYR A 90 -18.20 -12.89 -1.38
CA TYR A 90 -17.18 -12.14 -2.06
C TYR A 90 -15.89 -12.94 -2.20
N MET A 91 -15.12 -12.55 -3.22
CA MET A 91 -13.76 -13.00 -3.44
C MET A 91 -12.82 -11.81 -3.28
N LEU A 92 -11.74 -11.99 -2.53
CA LEU A 92 -10.64 -11.03 -2.37
C LEU A 92 -9.42 -11.49 -3.15
N VAL A 93 -8.84 -10.57 -3.91
CA VAL A 93 -7.60 -10.78 -4.67
C VAL A 93 -6.59 -9.70 -4.28
N MET A 94 -5.35 -10.11 -3.96
CA MET A 94 -4.19 -9.23 -3.83
C MET A 94 -3.13 -9.64 -4.84
N VAL A 95 -2.71 -8.70 -5.70
CA VAL A 95 -1.72 -8.94 -6.75
C VAL A 95 -0.71 -7.81 -6.87
N ASP A 96 0.47 -8.13 -7.38
CA ASP A 96 1.48 -7.19 -7.85
C ASP A 96 1.58 -7.28 -9.39
N PRO A 97 1.18 -6.23 -10.13
CA PRO A 97 1.30 -6.17 -11.58
C PRO A 97 2.72 -5.86 -12.04
N ASP A 98 3.61 -5.46 -11.14
CA ASP A 98 4.93 -4.90 -11.47
C ASP A 98 6.08 -5.91 -11.29
N ALA A 99 5.79 -7.15 -10.95
CA ALA A 99 6.83 -8.16 -10.72
C ALA A 99 7.58 -8.57 -12.03
N PRO A 100 8.92 -8.58 -12.08
CA PRO A 100 9.87 -8.20 -11.02
C PRO A 100 10.16 -6.71 -10.94
N SER A 101 9.74 -5.89 -11.90
CA SER A 101 9.80 -4.43 -11.87
C SER A 101 8.72 -3.81 -12.76
N ARG A 102 8.29 -2.58 -12.47
CA ARG A 102 7.27 -1.87 -13.26
C ARG A 102 7.68 -1.65 -14.72
N SER A 103 8.97 -1.46 -14.97
CA SER A 103 9.53 -1.29 -16.32
C SER A 103 9.60 -2.59 -17.12
N GLN A 104 9.71 -3.74 -16.45
CA GLN A 104 9.78 -5.07 -17.06
C GLN A 104 8.94 -6.10 -16.30
N PRO A 105 7.60 -6.02 -16.35
CA PRO A 105 6.70 -6.85 -15.54
C PRO A 105 6.51 -8.26 -16.09
N LYS A 106 7.61 -8.99 -16.32
CA LYS A 106 7.62 -10.33 -16.93
C LYS A 106 6.90 -11.41 -16.13
N ARG A 107 6.63 -11.13 -14.84
CA ARG A 107 5.91 -12.02 -13.92
C ARG A 107 4.53 -11.50 -13.54
N LYS A 108 4.00 -10.53 -14.27
CA LYS A 108 2.65 -9.98 -14.09
C LYS A 108 1.59 -11.06 -14.35
N PHE A 109 0.61 -11.23 -13.48
CA PHE A 109 0.50 -10.74 -12.10
C PHE A 109 1.22 -11.70 -11.17
N TRP A 110 1.87 -11.16 -10.11
CA TRP A 110 2.29 -11.97 -8.99
C TRP A 110 1.13 -12.00 -7.98
N ARG A 111 0.61 -13.19 -7.67
CA ARG A 111 -0.55 -13.37 -6.79
C ARG A 111 -0.09 -13.48 -5.35
N HIS A 112 -0.42 -12.45 -4.54
CA HIS A 112 -0.07 -12.38 -3.14
C HIS A 112 -1.09 -13.06 -2.24
N TRP A 113 -2.39 -12.93 -2.56
CA TRP A 113 -3.47 -13.48 -1.75
C TRP A 113 -4.70 -13.72 -2.63
N LEU A 114 -5.39 -14.82 -2.39
CA LEU A 114 -6.66 -15.12 -3.07
C LEU A 114 -7.55 -15.89 -2.12
N VAL A 115 -8.67 -15.26 -1.71
CA VAL A 115 -9.66 -15.84 -0.80
C VAL A 115 -11.03 -15.78 -1.45
N THR A 116 -11.75 -16.88 -1.39
CA THR A 116 -13.12 -17.02 -1.88
C THR A 116 -14.07 -17.32 -0.75
N ASP A 117 -15.37 -17.26 -1.02
CA ASP A 117 -16.42 -17.63 -0.07
C ASP A 117 -16.37 -16.76 1.22
N ILE A 118 -16.10 -15.44 1.07
CA ILE A 118 -16.11 -14.49 2.17
C ILE A 118 -17.51 -13.92 2.33
N GLN A 119 -18.13 -14.05 3.48
CA GLN A 119 -19.44 -13.45 3.75
C GLN A 119 -19.35 -11.91 3.78
N GLY A 120 -20.40 -11.24 3.28
CA GLY A 120 -20.42 -9.78 3.23
C GLY A 120 -20.34 -9.10 4.59
N CYS A 121 -20.93 -9.68 5.63
CA CYS A 121 -20.80 -9.18 6.99
C CYS A 121 -19.36 -9.25 7.51
N ASP A 122 -18.60 -10.27 7.14
CA ASP A 122 -17.19 -10.41 7.50
C ASP A 122 -16.32 -9.46 6.67
N MET A 123 -16.61 -9.33 5.39
CA MET A 123 -15.92 -8.38 4.50
C MET A 123 -16.08 -6.93 4.99
N ARG A 124 -17.26 -6.54 5.50
CA ARG A 124 -17.45 -5.20 6.10
C ARG A 124 -16.65 -4.99 7.38
N ARG A 125 -16.53 -6.02 8.20
CA ARG A 125 -15.78 -5.96 9.47
C ARG A 125 -14.28 -6.07 9.28
N GLY A 126 -13.84 -6.55 8.11
CA GLY A 126 -12.43 -6.84 7.83
C GLY A 126 -11.96 -8.18 8.42
N ASN A 127 -12.90 -9.06 8.70
CA ASN A 127 -12.64 -10.42 9.16
C ASN A 127 -12.62 -11.35 7.94
N ILE A 128 -11.48 -11.44 7.26
CA ILE A 128 -11.36 -12.21 6.02
C ILE A 128 -11.36 -13.70 6.35
N GLN A 129 -12.56 -14.26 6.55
CA GLN A 129 -12.78 -15.68 6.72
C GLN A 129 -13.40 -16.24 5.45
N GLY A 130 -12.69 -17.16 4.82
CA GLY A 130 -13.09 -17.78 3.57
C GLY A 130 -12.14 -18.90 3.20
N LYS A 131 -12.29 -19.42 1.99
CA LYS A 131 -11.40 -20.45 1.46
C LYS A 131 -10.19 -19.78 0.81
N GLU A 132 -9.02 -19.92 1.41
CA GLU A 132 -7.77 -19.47 0.82
C GLU A 132 -7.36 -20.41 -0.33
N LEU A 133 -7.35 -19.89 -1.55
CA LEU A 133 -6.81 -20.55 -2.73
C LEU A 133 -5.34 -20.22 -2.94
N THR A 134 -4.89 -19.10 -2.42
CA THR A 134 -3.49 -18.70 -2.32
C THR A 134 -3.31 -18.00 -0.99
N GLU A 135 -2.49 -18.58 -0.13
CA GLU A 135 -2.15 -18.00 1.17
C GLU A 135 -1.50 -16.63 1.03
N TYR A 136 -1.72 -15.76 2.01
CA TYR A 136 -1.12 -14.44 2.01
C TYR A 136 0.41 -14.51 1.97
N GLN A 137 0.98 -13.73 1.06
CA GLN A 137 2.41 -13.45 0.99
C GLN A 137 2.60 -11.94 1.13
N PRO A 138 3.40 -11.48 2.10
CA PRO A 138 3.62 -10.06 2.28
C PRO A 138 4.33 -9.40 1.09
N PRO A 139 4.21 -8.08 0.93
CA PRO A 139 4.99 -7.30 -0.03
C PRO A 139 6.49 -7.47 0.21
N SER A 140 7.22 -7.82 -0.84
CA SER A 140 8.68 -7.97 -0.78
C SER A 140 9.27 -7.64 -2.16
N PRO A 141 9.23 -6.35 -2.57
CA PRO A 141 9.82 -5.94 -3.84
C PRO A 141 11.34 -6.13 -3.80
N PRO A 142 11.95 -6.65 -4.88
CA PRO A 142 13.39 -6.80 -4.95
C PRO A 142 14.12 -5.45 -4.90
N PRO A 143 15.35 -5.38 -4.38
CA PRO A 143 16.17 -4.18 -4.45
C PRO A 143 16.37 -3.71 -5.90
N ASP A 144 16.55 -2.39 -6.08
CA ASP A 144 16.80 -1.73 -7.38
C ASP A 144 15.68 -1.90 -8.42
N THR A 145 14.47 -2.30 -8.00
CA THR A 145 13.32 -2.45 -8.90
C THR A 145 12.29 -1.31 -8.80
N GLY A 146 12.52 -0.37 -7.86
CA GLY A 146 11.65 0.78 -7.60
C GLY A 146 10.34 0.41 -6.92
N PHE A 147 9.36 1.31 -7.03
CA PHE A 147 8.06 1.10 -6.42
C PHE A 147 7.24 0.05 -7.15
N HIS A 148 6.68 -0.88 -6.38
CA HIS A 148 5.69 -1.87 -6.82
C HIS A 148 4.31 -1.51 -6.31
N ARG A 149 3.27 -1.76 -7.12
CA ARG A 149 1.86 -1.59 -6.77
C ARG A 149 1.31 -2.88 -6.19
N TYR A 150 0.76 -2.80 -5.01
CA TYR A 150 0.03 -3.92 -4.38
C TYR A 150 -1.46 -3.62 -4.48
N GLN A 151 -2.11 -4.29 -5.43
CA GLN A 151 -3.49 -4.06 -5.84
C GLN A 151 -4.42 -5.03 -5.15
N PHE A 152 -5.51 -4.52 -4.58
CA PHE A 152 -6.57 -5.30 -3.96
C PHE A 152 -7.87 -5.12 -4.72
N PHE A 153 -8.56 -6.22 -4.96
CA PHE A 153 -9.85 -6.24 -5.63
C PHE A 153 -10.82 -7.13 -4.86
N VAL A 154 -12.06 -6.67 -4.74
CA VAL A 154 -13.19 -7.44 -4.20
C VAL A 154 -14.19 -7.66 -5.30
N TYR A 155 -14.54 -8.91 -5.55
CA TYR A 155 -15.52 -9.31 -6.55
C TYR A 155 -16.73 -9.97 -5.89
N LEU A 156 -17.92 -9.69 -6.40
CA LEU A 156 -19.13 -10.41 -6.02
C LEU A 156 -19.05 -11.85 -6.57
N GLN A 157 -19.26 -12.82 -5.68
CA GLN A 157 -19.24 -14.25 -6.01
C GLN A 157 -20.69 -14.77 -6.12
N GLU A 158 -21.13 -15.01 -7.36
CA GLU A 158 -22.48 -15.45 -7.65
C GLU A 158 -22.66 -16.97 -7.49
N GLY A 159 -22.51 -17.49 -6.27
CA GLY A 159 -22.88 -18.87 -5.91
C GLY A 159 -22.08 -20.00 -6.58
N ARG A 160 -21.00 -19.69 -7.30
CA ARG A 160 -20.15 -20.68 -7.97
C ARG A 160 -18.95 -21.04 -7.12
N ALA A 161 -18.63 -22.32 -7.03
CA ALA A 161 -17.37 -22.76 -6.43
C ALA A 161 -16.18 -22.30 -7.29
N ILE A 162 -15.30 -21.48 -6.71
CA ILE A 162 -14.08 -21.02 -7.35
C ILE A 162 -12.93 -21.91 -6.92
N SER A 163 -12.04 -22.23 -7.85
CA SER A 163 -10.86 -23.06 -7.59
C SER A 163 -9.70 -22.69 -8.50
N LEU A 164 -8.50 -23.05 -8.10
CA LEU A 164 -7.30 -22.94 -8.94
C LEU A 164 -6.90 -24.31 -9.47
N PRO A 165 -6.55 -24.40 -10.77
CA PRO A 165 -5.88 -25.58 -11.29
C PRO A 165 -4.61 -25.88 -10.51
N ARG A 166 -4.27 -27.16 -10.31
CA ARG A 166 -3.08 -27.57 -9.51
C ARG A 166 -1.78 -26.90 -9.92
N LYS A 167 -1.60 -26.65 -11.22
CA LYS A 167 -0.41 -25.96 -11.74
C LYS A 167 -0.38 -24.48 -11.31
N GLU A 168 -1.52 -23.80 -11.34
CA GLU A 168 -1.65 -22.40 -10.94
C GLU A 168 -1.59 -22.24 -9.42
N ALA A 169 -2.11 -23.21 -8.66
CA ALA A 169 -2.06 -23.17 -7.20
C ALA A 169 -0.61 -23.17 -6.66
N LYS A 170 0.32 -23.83 -7.39
CA LYS A 170 1.74 -23.92 -7.00
C LYS A 170 2.57 -22.70 -7.46
N ALA A 171 2.07 -21.91 -8.39
CA ALA A 171 2.79 -20.78 -8.98
C ALA A 171 2.09 -19.47 -8.65
N ARG A 172 2.83 -18.48 -8.18
CA ARG A 172 2.29 -17.15 -7.87
C ARG A 172 2.47 -16.16 -9.02
N GLY A 173 3.58 -16.23 -9.72
CA GLY A 173 3.91 -15.32 -10.82
C GLY A 173 3.36 -15.75 -12.16
N SER A 174 3.22 -14.77 -13.05
CA SER A 174 2.67 -14.94 -14.41
C SER A 174 1.23 -15.47 -14.41
N TRP A 175 0.45 -15.09 -13.37
CA TRP A 175 -0.93 -15.49 -13.26
C TRP A 175 -1.81 -14.69 -14.23
N ASN A 176 -2.55 -15.39 -15.07
CA ASN A 176 -3.49 -14.74 -15.99
C ASN A 176 -4.80 -14.44 -15.28
N MET A 177 -4.83 -13.29 -14.60
CA MET A 177 -5.99 -12.82 -13.83
C MET A 177 -7.23 -12.66 -14.72
N ASP A 178 -7.08 -12.08 -15.90
CA ASP A 178 -8.21 -11.83 -16.81
C ASP A 178 -8.88 -13.14 -17.27
N LYS A 179 -8.06 -14.15 -17.60
CA LYS A 179 -8.58 -15.48 -17.93
C LYS A 179 -9.31 -16.12 -16.75
N PHE A 180 -8.77 -15.96 -15.55
CA PHE A 180 -9.38 -16.47 -14.33
C PHE A 180 -10.75 -15.79 -14.06
N LEU A 181 -10.80 -14.46 -14.11
CA LEU A 181 -12.03 -13.71 -13.91
C LEU A 181 -13.10 -14.07 -14.97
N THR A 182 -12.70 -14.18 -16.23
CA THR A 182 -13.59 -14.59 -17.32
C THR A 182 -14.12 -16.01 -17.13
N HIS A 183 -13.27 -16.95 -16.72
CA HIS A 183 -13.65 -18.36 -16.51
C HIS A 183 -14.74 -18.50 -15.44
N PHE A 184 -14.61 -17.76 -14.35
CA PHE A 184 -15.60 -17.77 -13.26
C PHE A 184 -16.73 -16.75 -13.44
N ARG A 185 -16.76 -16.03 -14.58
CA ARG A 185 -17.74 -14.98 -14.90
C ARG A 185 -17.82 -13.90 -13.81
N LEU A 186 -16.69 -13.58 -13.24
CA LEU A 186 -16.58 -12.47 -12.30
C LEU A 186 -16.60 -11.16 -13.09
N GLY A 187 -17.50 -10.27 -12.73
CA GLY A 187 -17.71 -9.00 -13.40
C GLY A 187 -16.61 -7.96 -13.09
N LYS A 188 -17.00 -6.71 -13.04
CA LYS A 188 -16.13 -5.65 -12.53
C LYS A 188 -15.98 -5.81 -11.01
N PRO A 189 -14.83 -5.38 -10.44
CA PRO A 189 -14.70 -5.37 -8.99
C PRO A 189 -15.71 -4.42 -8.36
N GLU A 190 -16.34 -4.83 -7.27
CA GLU A 190 -17.25 -4.03 -6.45
C GLU A 190 -16.49 -2.95 -5.67
N ALA A 191 -15.27 -3.27 -5.26
CA ALA A 191 -14.37 -2.36 -4.59
C ALA A 191 -12.91 -2.70 -4.93
N SER A 192 -12.05 -1.69 -4.89
CA SER A 192 -10.63 -1.86 -5.12
C SER A 192 -9.82 -0.79 -4.39
N THR A 193 -8.56 -1.08 -4.17
CA THR A 193 -7.56 -0.11 -3.73
C THR A 193 -6.17 -0.60 -4.11
N GLN A 194 -5.18 0.24 -3.96
CA GLN A 194 -3.78 -0.15 -4.06
C GLN A 194 -2.92 0.70 -3.13
N PHE A 195 -1.75 0.21 -2.80
CA PHE A 195 -0.69 0.99 -2.18
C PHE A 195 0.63 0.70 -2.89
N MET A 196 1.63 1.52 -2.63
CA MET A 196 2.96 1.33 -3.20
C MET A 196 4.02 1.22 -2.10
N THR A 197 4.95 0.31 -2.32
CA THR A 197 6.21 0.24 -1.57
C THR A 197 7.35 -0.16 -2.48
N GLN A 198 8.56 0.16 -2.07
CA GLN A 198 9.81 -0.32 -2.69
C GLN A 198 10.62 -1.10 -1.67
N SER A 199 11.73 -1.69 -2.09
CA SER A 199 12.64 -2.38 -1.18
C SER A 199 13.12 -1.43 -0.08
N TYR A 200 13.16 -1.90 1.16
CA TYR A 200 13.76 -1.16 2.28
C TYR A 200 15.28 -0.96 2.10
N GLU A 201 15.92 -1.83 1.32
CA GLU A 201 17.34 -1.73 1.01
C GLU A 201 17.64 -0.50 0.15
N ASP A 202 16.71 -0.07 -0.69
CA ASP A 202 16.85 1.12 -1.55
C ASP A 202 16.86 2.43 -0.75
N SER A 203 16.35 2.40 0.49
CA SER A 203 16.30 3.55 1.39
C SER A 203 17.53 3.66 2.30
N GLN A 204 18.38 2.63 2.35
CA GLN A 204 19.57 2.67 3.17
C GLN A 204 20.68 3.49 2.46
N PRO A 205 21.34 4.43 3.16
CA PRO A 205 22.50 5.11 2.58
C PRO A 205 23.51 4.04 2.17
N LEU A 206 24.03 4.14 0.93
CA LEU A 206 25.04 3.24 0.38
C LEU A 206 26.09 2.95 1.46
N ARG A 207 26.15 1.70 1.94
CA ARG A 207 27.25 1.28 2.82
C ARG A 207 28.54 1.50 2.04
N ALA A 208 29.37 2.43 2.52
CA ALA A 208 30.65 2.68 1.90
C ALA A 208 31.42 1.34 1.76
N PRO A 209 31.90 0.99 0.56
CA PRO A 209 32.67 -0.23 0.38
C PRO A 209 33.98 -0.09 1.16
N GLY A 210 34.12 -0.80 2.32
CA GLY A 210 35.41 -0.91 3.00
C GLY A 210 35.50 -0.57 4.46
N GLY A 211 34.49 -0.86 5.26
CA GLY A 211 34.66 -0.99 6.72
C GLY A 211 35.02 -2.43 7.08
N ARG A 212 36.29 -2.85 6.88
CA ARG A 212 36.77 -4.10 7.47
C ARG A 212 36.78 -3.92 9.00
N ASP A 213 36.03 -4.80 9.69
CA ASP A 213 36.05 -4.93 11.13
C ASP A 213 37.50 -5.11 11.63
N ARG A 214 38.10 -4.03 12.12
CA ARG A 214 39.42 -4.04 12.74
C ARG A 214 39.37 -4.40 14.23
N GLU A 215 38.28 -4.91 14.73
CA GLU A 215 38.09 -5.14 16.17
C GLU A 215 38.31 -6.57 16.64
N SER A 216 38.45 -7.57 15.76
CA SER A 216 38.66 -8.97 16.17
C SER A 216 40.13 -9.40 16.32
N ARG A 217 41.12 -8.50 16.09
CA ARG A 217 42.57 -8.88 16.14
C ARG A 217 43.34 -8.44 17.38
N LYS A 218 42.69 -7.88 18.40
CA LYS A 218 43.39 -7.47 19.65
C LYS A 218 43.28 -8.46 20.81
N ARG A 219 42.63 -9.62 20.67
CA ARG A 219 42.48 -10.61 21.77
C ARG A 219 43.31 -11.89 21.62
N SER A 220 44.18 -12.04 20.64
CA SER A 220 44.99 -13.26 20.46
C SER A 220 46.51 -13.07 20.71
N LYS A 221 46.94 -12.00 21.36
CA LYS A 221 48.37 -11.79 21.75
C LYS A 221 48.59 -11.57 23.23
N GLN A 222 47.73 -12.15 24.08
CA GLN A 222 48.04 -12.31 25.53
C GLN A 222 47.53 -13.67 25.99
N ARG A 223 48.28 -14.70 25.62
CA ARG A 223 48.43 -15.98 26.36
C ARG A 223 49.72 -16.63 25.88
#